data_87adfd4232d6b066ed7a391ff8e927a0
#
_entry.id   87adfd4232d6b066ed7a391ff8e927a0
#
_cell.length_a   1.000
_cell.length_b   1.000
_cell.length_c   1.000
_cell.angle_alpha   90.00
_cell.angle_beta   90.00
_cell.angle_gamma   90.00
#
_symmetry.space_group_name_H-M   'P 1'
#
loop_
_entity.id
_entity.type
_entity.pdbx_description
1 polymer ?
#
loop_
_entity_poly.entity_id
_entity_poly.type
_entity_poly.pdbx_seq_one_letter_code
_entity_poly.pdbx_strand_id
1 'polypeptide(L)'
;GGGVVFLALMTTFGNILRAKGRPRISMVVSLLTNVLNAILSSLAIFVGHWGIIGVATATVFSRLVGTVILWQAMKLDVKQLEVTKPFNRELLGIALPAAGERLMMRAGDVVIVAIIVTFGTAVVGGNAIGENLTQFNYMPGMGVATATVILVANSLGRGDKAQMRRIIRESYWISTFLMVLVSGGILLFGQGLSGLFTDNKAAIAASQVVILYSFLGNPVTSATLVYTAVWQGLGKAKMPFYATTIGMWIIRIFSGYFLGVSLGMGLAGVWIATVVDNVWRAVFLYVMYRRYLIKRKF
;
A
#
# COMPACT_ATOMS: atom_id res chain seq x y z
N GLY A 1 3.49 -20.02 6.76
CA GLY A 1 2.11 -19.77 7.22
C GLY A 1 2.00 -19.23 8.64
N GLY A 2 2.64 -19.83 9.66
CA GLY A 2 2.44 -19.47 11.09
C GLY A 2 2.80 -18.03 11.49
N GLY A 3 3.76 -17.42 10.81
CA GLY A 3 4.18 -16.03 11.09
C GLY A 3 3.15 -14.93 10.71
N VAL A 4 2.08 -15.28 9.99
CA VAL A 4 1.02 -14.32 9.60
C VAL A 4 0.25 -13.83 10.83
N VAL A 5 0.06 -14.68 11.82
CA VAL A 5 -0.64 -14.30 13.06
C VAL A 5 0.13 -13.20 13.80
N PHE A 6 1.45 -13.33 13.93
CA PHE A 6 2.29 -12.30 14.57
C PHE A 6 2.31 -11.01 13.77
N LEU A 7 2.31 -11.10 12.44
CA LEU A 7 2.18 -9.90 11.58
C LEU A 7 0.85 -9.19 11.82
N ALA A 8 -0.26 -9.93 11.89
CA ALA A 8 -1.59 -9.35 12.14
C ALA A 8 -1.64 -8.69 13.52
N LEU A 9 -1.16 -9.36 14.56
CA LEU A 9 -1.10 -8.81 15.92
C LEU A 9 -0.22 -7.56 15.99
N MET A 10 0.99 -7.61 15.44
CA MET A 10 1.91 -6.47 15.39
C MET A 10 1.28 -5.25 14.69
N THR A 11 0.61 -5.48 13.55
CA THR A 11 -0.08 -4.43 12.79
C THR A 11 -1.24 -3.85 13.60
N THR A 12 -2.05 -4.71 14.23
CA THR A 12 -3.20 -4.28 15.05
C THR A 12 -2.74 -3.46 16.26
N PHE A 13 -1.75 -3.94 17.01
CA PHE A 13 -1.21 -3.23 18.17
C PHE A 13 -0.56 -1.90 17.78
N GLY A 14 0.19 -1.89 16.66
CA GLY A 14 0.74 -0.67 16.10
C GLY A 14 -0.32 0.37 15.74
N ASN A 15 -1.43 -0.05 15.14
CA ASN A 15 -2.56 0.83 14.81
C ASN A 15 -3.27 1.36 16.06
N ILE A 16 -3.46 0.54 17.09
CA ILE A 16 -4.04 0.96 18.38
C ILE A 16 -3.15 2.03 19.04
N LEU A 17 -1.82 1.83 19.08
CA LEU A 17 -0.90 2.82 19.63
C LEU A 17 -0.90 4.14 18.85
N ARG A 18 -1.00 4.09 17.51
CA ARG A 18 -1.15 5.29 16.68
C ARG A 18 -2.46 6.01 16.97
N ALA A 19 -3.56 5.27 17.09
CA ALA A 19 -4.87 5.83 17.44
C ALA A 19 -4.88 6.47 18.85
N LYS A 20 -4.12 5.91 19.81
CA LYS A 20 -3.90 6.47 21.16
C LYS A 20 -2.93 7.68 21.18
N GLY A 21 -2.49 8.19 20.02
CA GLY A 21 -1.58 9.32 19.93
C GLY A 21 -0.11 9.01 20.27
N ARG A 22 0.28 7.74 20.25
CA ARG A 22 1.66 7.28 20.52
C ARG A 22 2.34 6.64 19.30
N PRO A 23 2.39 7.32 18.12
CA PRO A 23 2.93 6.74 16.89
C PRO A 23 4.43 6.43 16.97
N ARG A 24 5.19 7.19 17.80
CA ARG A 24 6.64 6.99 17.97
C ARG A 24 6.98 5.59 18.46
N ILE A 25 6.19 5.04 19.39
CA ILE A 25 6.42 3.68 19.93
C ILE A 25 6.27 2.65 18.80
N SER A 26 5.19 2.72 18.04
CA SER A 26 4.96 1.82 16.89
C SER A 26 6.08 1.92 15.86
N MET A 27 6.57 3.14 15.57
CA MET A 27 7.67 3.37 14.63
C MET A 27 8.98 2.74 15.13
N VAL A 28 9.38 3.03 16.36
CA VAL A 28 10.64 2.51 16.94
C VAL A 28 10.62 0.99 17.00
N VAL A 29 9.50 0.39 17.45
CA VAL A 29 9.39 -1.08 17.50
C VAL A 29 9.46 -1.70 16.12
N SER A 30 8.80 -1.11 15.11
CA SER A 30 8.89 -1.58 13.73
C SER A 30 10.32 -1.50 13.19
N LEU A 31 11.03 -0.42 13.48
CA LEU A 31 12.44 -0.26 13.08
C LEU A 31 13.32 -1.31 13.74
N LEU A 32 13.22 -1.48 15.07
CA LEU A 32 13.96 -2.48 15.82
C LEU A 32 13.69 -3.91 15.30
N THR A 33 12.41 -4.22 15.03
CA THR A 33 12.02 -5.53 14.50
C THR A 33 12.63 -5.78 13.11
N ASN A 34 12.68 -4.76 12.25
CA ASN A 34 13.29 -4.87 10.92
C ASN A 34 14.81 -5.03 11.01
N VAL A 35 15.48 -4.27 11.88
CA VAL A 35 16.93 -4.42 12.11
C VAL A 35 17.24 -5.79 12.67
N LEU A 36 16.47 -6.26 13.67
CA LEU A 36 16.61 -7.61 14.24
C LEU A 36 16.42 -8.69 13.17
N ASN A 37 15.40 -8.51 12.30
CA ASN A 37 15.17 -9.42 11.18
C ASN A 37 16.36 -9.47 10.22
N ALA A 38 16.91 -8.31 9.85
CA ALA A 38 18.06 -8.23 8.96
C ALA A 38 19.28 -8.93 9.55
N ILE A 39 19.58 -8.69 10.83
CA ILE A 39 20.70 -9.34 11.53
C ILE A 39 20.51 -10.85 11.59
N LEU A 40 19.35 -11.32 12.06
CA LEU A 40 19.08 -12.75 12.20
C LEU A 40 19.05 -13.47 10.85
N SER A 41 18.49 -12.83 9.81
CA SER A 41 18.48 -13.39 8.45
C SER A 41 19.90 -13.50 7.89
N SER A 42 20.74 -12.48 8.10
CA SER A 42 22.15 -12.51 7.69
C SER A 42 22.93 -13.59 8.41
N LEU A 43 22.75 -13.73 9.73
CA LEU A 43 23.38 -14.80 10.51
C LEU A 43 22.92 -16.19 10.05
N ALA A 44 21.62 -16.35 9.79
CA ALA A 44 21.07 -17.63 9.32
C ALA A 44 21.62 -18.04 7.93
N ILE A 45 21.85 -17.07 7.03
CA ILE A 45 22.39 -17.33 5.70
C ILE A 45 23.90 -17.55 5.74
N PHE A 46 24.65 -16.61 6.31
CA PHE A 46 26.12 -16.58 6.17
C PHE A 46 26.85 -17.46 7.22
N VAL A 47 26.29 -17.59 8.42
CA VAL A 47 26.89 -18.35 9.51
C VAL A 47 26.24 -19.72 9.68
N GLY A 48 24.92 -19.76 9.72
CA GLY A 48 24.15 -20.99 9.93
C GLY A 48 23.97 -21.86 8.69
N HIS A 49 24.14 -21.30 7.48
CA HIS A 49 23.87 -21.95 6.18
C HIS A 49 22.47 -22.58 6.08
N TRP A 50 21.48 -22.03 6.82
CA TRP A 50 20.11 -22.55 6.88
C TRP A 50 19.25 -22.15 5.67
N GLY A 51 19.81 -21.36 4.73
CA GLY A 51 19.12 -20.94 3.50
C GLY A 51 17.77 -20.27 3.77
N ILE A 52 16.77 -20.63 2.96
CA ILE A 52 15.42 -20.04 3.01
C ILE A 52 14.71 -20.32 4.35
N ILE A 53 14.93 -21.46 4.96
CA ILE A 53 14.33 -21.83 6.25
C ILE A 53 14.83 -20.89 7.35
N GLY A 54 16.12 -20.56 7.35
CA GLY A 54 16.72 -19.62 8.30
C GLY A 54 16.13 -18.23 8.20
N VAL A 55 15.93 -17.71 6.99
CA VAL A 55 15.28 -16.40 6.77
C VAL A 55 13.82 -16.40 7.22
N ALA A 56 13.10 -17.48 6.95
CA ALA A 56 11.72 -17.63 7.37
C ALA A 56 11.58 -17.66 8.91
N THR A 57 12.42 -18.42 9.59
CA THR A 57 12.42 -18.49 11.06
C THR A 57 12.85 -17.17 11.70
N ALA A 58 13.87 -16.49 11.16
CA ALA A 58 14.30 -15.17 11.59
C ALA A 58 13.15 -14.15 11.49
N THR A 59 12.39 -14.20 10.39
CA THR A 59 11.24 -13.32 10.18
C THR A 59 10.12 -13.57 11.19
N VAL A 60 9.80 -14.84 11.47
CA VAL A 60 8.76 -15.19 12.45
C VAL A 60 9.19 -14.76 13.85
N PHE A 61 10.44 -15.03 14.23
CA PHE A 61 10.98 -14.67 15.53
C PHE A 61 11.00 -13.14 15.74
N SER A 62 11.46 -12.37 14.77
CA SER A 62 11.50 -10.92 14.85
C SER A 62 10.09 -10.32 15.01
N ARG A 63 9.10 -10.86 14.29
CA ARG A 63 7.69 -10.45 14.43
C ARG A 63 7.12 -10.80 15.79
N LEU A 64 7.45 -11.95 16.35
CA LEU A 64 7.07 -12.35 17.69
C LEU A 64 7.62 -11.35 18.71
N VAL A 65 8.92 -11.03 18.66
CA VAL A 65 9.55 -10.04 19.53
C VAL A 65 8.85 -8.68 19.42
N GLY A 66 8.61 -8.19 18.19
CA GLY A 66 7.88 -6.94 17.96
C GLY A 66 6.47 -6.96 18.54
N THR A 67 5.77 -8.08 18.40
CA THR A 67 4.42 -8.25 18.96
C THR A 67 4.45 -8.16 20.50
N VAL A 68 5.40 -8.82 21.16
CA VAL A 68 5.54 -8.78 22.61
C VAL A 68 5.87 -7.38 23.12
N ILE A 69 6.80 -6.69 22.46
CA ILE A 69 7.17 -5.30 22.83
C ILE A 69 5.95 -4.37 22.68
N LEU A 70 5.21 -4.45 21.58
CA LEU A 70 4.00 -3.64 21.37
C LEU A 70 2.90 -3.97 22.38
N TRP A 71 2.73 -5.24 22.71
CA TRP A 71 1.81 -5.69 23.76
C TRP A 71 2.14 -5.03 25.10
N GLN A 72 3.40 -5.12 25.54
CA GLN A 72 3.84 -4.49 26.80
C GLN A 72 3.68 -2.97 26.75
N ALA A 73 3.99 -2.33 25.62
CA ALA A 73 3.86 -0.88 25.44
C ALA A 73 2.41 -0.38 25.51
N MET A 74 1.44 -1.25 25.17
CA MET A 74 0.02 -0.89 25.25
C MET A 74 -0.49 -0.82 26.70
N LYS A 75 0.21 -1.42 27.67
CA LYS A 75 -0.21 -1.53 29.10
C LYS A 75 -1.67 -1.99 29.21
N LEU A 76 -2.07 -2.93 28.35
CA LEU A 76 -3.40 -3.53 28.43
C LEU A 76 -3.46 -4.44 29.65
N ASP A 77 -4.39 -4.13 30.55
CA ASP A 77 -4.76 -5.07 31.59
C ASP A 77 -5.53 -6.23 30.93
N VAL A 78 -4.98 -7.42 31.02
CA VAL A 78 -5.58 -8.63 30.41
C VAL A 78 -7.02 -8.84 30.90
N LYS A 79 -7.31 -8.36 32.12
CA LYS A 79 -8.66 -8.37 32.73
C LYS A 79 -9.66 -7.45 32.04
N GLN A 80 -9.20 -6.47 31.27
CA GLN A 80 -10.08 -5.55 30.49
C GLN A 80 -10.32 -6.04 29.06
N LEU A 81 -9.70 -7.15 28.65
CA LEU A 81 -10.03 -7.84 27.42
C LEU A 81 -11.33 -8.62 27.61
N GLU A 82 -12.43 -7.90 27.69
CA GLU A 82 -13.73 -8.53 27.46
C GLU A 82 -13.73 -9.06 26.02
N VAL A 83 -13.66 -10.38 25.90
CA VAL A 83 -13.95 -11.09 24.64
C VAL A 83 -15.47 -11.02 24.43
N THR A 84 -15.96 -9.77 24.26
CA THR A 84 -17.36 -9.52 23.92
C THR A 84 -17.59 -9.95 22.49
N LYS A 85 -18.45 -10.92 22.33
CA LYS A 85 -19.03 -11.49 21.11
C LYS A 85 -18.09 -11.47 19.88
N PRO A 86 -17.65 -12.62 19.37
CA PRO A 86 -16.64 -12.73 18.31
C PRO A 86 -17.01 -12.05 16.97
N PHE A 87 -18.24 -11.55 16.82
CA PHE A 87 -18.71 -10.92 15.58
C PHE A 87 -19.47 -9.62 15.86
N ASN A 88 -18.73 -8.51 15.88
CA ASN A 88 -19.34 -7.18 15.80
C ASN A 88 -19.69 -6.88 14.33
N ARG A 89 -20.99 -6.75 14.00
CA ARG A 89 -21.47 -6.46 12.64
C ARG A 89 -20.90 -5.16 12.06
N GLU A 90 -20.66 -4.15 12.90
CA GLU A 90 -20.07 -2.89 12.47
C GLU A 90 -18.62 -3.08 12.02
N LEU A 91 -17.83 -3.83 12.80
CA LEU A 91 -16.45 -4.15 12.45
C LEU A 91 -16.36 -4.95 11.15
N LEU A 92 -17.22 -5.96 10.99
CA LEU A 92 -17.31 -6.75 9.76
C LEU A 92 -17.74 -5.88 8.56
N GLY A 93 -18.65 -4.93 8.78
CA GLY A 93 -19.10 -3.99 7.75
C GLY A 93 -17.99 -3.10 7.18
N ILE A 94 -16.90 -2.91 7.93
CA ILE A 94 -15.70 -2.16 7.50
C ILE A 94 -14.60 -3.12 7.04
N ALA A 95 -14.35 -4.17 7.80
CA ALA A 95 -13.22 -5.08 7.56
C ALA A 95 -13.41 -5.92 6.28
N LEU A 96 -14.62 -6.43 6.03
CA LEU A 96 -14.89 -7.28 4.87
C LEU A 96 -14.75 -6.54 3.53
N PRO A 97 -15.32 -5.32 3.34
CA PRO A 97 -15.06 -4.55 2.12
C PRO A 97 -13.59 -4.14 1.95
N ALA A 98 -12.89 -3.81 3.04
CA ALA A 98 -11.46 -3.47 2.97
C ALA A 98 -10.59 -4.68 2.60
N ALA A 99 -10.91 -5.87 3.14
CA ALA A 99 -10.26 -7.11 2.74
C ALA A 99 -10.59 -7.47 1.28
N GLY A 100 -11.86 -7.30 0.88
CA GLY A 100 -12.31 -7.51 -0.50
C GLY A 100 -11.61 -6.58 -1.50
N GLU A 101 -11.40 -5.31 -1.14
CA GLU A 101 -10.62 -4.35 -1.95
C GLU A 101 -9.21 -4.89 -2.23
N ARG A 102 -8.53 -5.35 -1.18
CA ARG A 102 -7.17 -5.91 -1.33
C ARG A 102 -7.15 -7.19 -2.15
N LEU A 103 -8.14 -8.06 -1.97
CA LEU A 103 -8.27 -9.29 -2.74
C LEU A 103 -8.52 -9.01 -4.22
N MET A 104 -9.45 -8.10 -4.54
CA MET A 104 -9.74 -7.70 -5.93
C MET A 104 -8.52 -7.08 -6.61
N MET A 105 -7.75 -6.27 -5.88
CA MET A 105 -6.50 -5.70 -6.38
C MET A 105 -5.48 -6.79 -6.69
N ARG A 106 -5.24 -7.72 -5.76
CA ARG A 106 -4.26 -8.80 -5.96
C ARG A 106 -4.66 -9.78 -7.06
N ALA A 107 -5.95 -10.13 -7.14
CA ALA A 107 -6.45 -10.97 -8.23
C ALA A 107 -6.27 -10.28 -9.60
N GLY A 108 -6.54 -8.98 -9.68
CA GLY A 108 -6.32 -8.21 -10.89
C GLY A 108 -4.84 -8.07 -11.26
N ASP A 109 -3.94 -7.92 -10.28
CA ASP A 109 -2.48 -7.91 -10.54
C ASP A 109 -2.02 -9.20 -11.23
N VAL A 110 -2.57 -10.37 -10.84
CA VAL A 110 -2.26 -11.65 -11.51
C VAL A 110 -2.66 -11.62 -12.98
N VAL A 111 -3.84 -11.07 -13.31
CA VAL A 111 -4.29 -10.95 -14.71
C VAL A 111 -3.39 -9.98 -15.50
N ILE A 112 -2.99 -8.87 -14.91
CA ILE A 112 -2.07 -7.90 -15.54
C ILE A 112 -0.72 -8.56 -15.82
N VAL A 113 -0.17 -9.31 -14.86
CA VAL A 113 1.08 -10.07 -15.08
C VAL A 113 0.92 -11.08 -16.22
N ALA A 114 -0.23 -11.77 -16.33
CA ALA A 114 -0.50 -12.67 -17.43
C ALA A 114 -0.49 -11.94 -18.80
N ILE A 115 -0.97 -10.70 -18.88
CA ILE A 115 -0.85 -9.86 -20.08
C ILE A 115 0.63 -9.52 -20.34
N ILE A 116 1.40 -9.14 -19.32
CA ILE A 116 2.82 -8.77 -19.48
C ILE A 116 3.67 -9.96 -19.94
N VAL A 117 3.33 -11.19 -19.52
CA VAL A 117 4.03 -12.41 -19.95
C VAL A 117 3.99 -12.59 -21.48
N THR A 118 2.95 -12.11 -22.16
CA THR A 118 2.86 -12.18 -23.63
C THR A 118 3.92 -11.35 -24.35
N PHE A 119 4.56 -10.38 -23.66
CA PHE A 119 5.60 -9.53 -24.23
C PHE A 119 7.02 -10.11 -24.09
N GLY A 120 7.15 -11.28 -23.47
CA GLY A 120 8.40 -12.02 -23.34
C GLY A 120 9.09 -11.89 -21.97
N THR A 121 10.01 -12.81 -21.70
CA THR A 121 10.65 -12.99 -20.39
C THR A 121 11.48 -11.79 -19.93
N ALA A 122 12.18 -11.12 -20.86
CA ALA A 122 12.96 -9.94 -20.54
C ALA A 122 12.08 -8.77 -20.07
N VAL A 123 10.88 -8.61 -20.67
CA VAL A 123 9.90 -7.58 -20.27
C VAL A 123 9.32 -7.89 -18.90
N VAL A 124 8.99 -9.16 -18.63
CA VAL A 124 8.52 -9.62 -17.32
C VAL A 124 9.57 -9.33 -16.22
N GLY A 125 10.84 -9.68 -16.48
CA GLY A 125 11.93 -9.40 -15.57
C GLY A 125 12.12 -7.91 -15.33
N GLY A 126 12.09 -7.10 -16.39
CA GLY A 126 12.17 -5.64 -16.29
C GLY A 126 10.99 -5.02 -15.56
N ASN A 127 9.76 -5.51 -15.78
CA ASN A 127 8.59 -5.08 -15.03
C ASN A 127 8.75 -5.37 -13.53
N ALA A 128 9.18 -6.58 -13.17
CA ALA A 128 9.41 -6.95 -11.78
C ALA A 128 10.47 -6.08 -11.09
N ILE A 129 11.58 -5.77 -11.79
CA ILE A 129 12.62 -4.85 -11.29
C ILE A 129 12.02 -3.44 -11.08
N GLY A 130 11.30 -2.92 -12.09
CA GLY A 130 10.65 -1.61 -12.02
C GLY A 130 9.63 -1.53 -10.88
N GLU A 131 8.80 -2.55 -10.69
CA GLU A 131 7.85 -2.62 -9.57
C GLU A 131 8.56 -2.63 -8.20
N ASN A 132 9.65 -3.38 -8.05
CA ASN A 132 10.42 -3.38 -6.82
C ASN A 132 11.00 -2.00 -6.51
N LEU A 133 11.54 -1.30 -7.50
CA LEU A 133 12.07 0.05 -7.33
C LEU A 133 10.96 1.05 -7.03
N THR A 134 9.84 0.99 -7.72
CA THR A 134 8.71 1.90 -7.50
C THR A 134 7.97 1.64 -6.19
N GLN A 135 8.14 0.47 -5.56
CA GLN A 135 7.63 0.20 -4.23
C GLN A 135 8.17 1.19 -3.19
N PHE A 136 9.42 1.64 -3.34
CA PHE A 136 10.00 2.64 -2.43
C PHE A 136 9.29 3.99 -2.53
N ASN A 137 8.83 4.40 -3.71
CA ASN A 137 8.07 5.64 -3.84
C ASN A 137 6.64 5.53 -3.28
N TYR A 138 6.05 4.35 -3.30
CA TYR A 138 4.70 4.10 -2.81
C TYR A 138 4.61 4.10 -1.27
N MET A 139 5.69 3.73 -0.58
CA MET A 139 5.72 3.64 0.89
C MET A 139 5.44 4.97 1.61
N PRO A 140 6.02 6.13 1.23
CA PRO A 140 5.66 7.41 1.84
C PRO A 140 4.17 7.74 1.71
N GLY A 141 3.58 7.48 0.53
CA GLY A 141 2.15 7.65 0.29
C GLY A 141 1.28 6.80 1.23
N MET A 142 1.65 5.54 1.44
CA MET A 142 1.00 4.63 2.40
C MET A 142 1.12 5.14 3.84
N GLY A 143 2.26 5.70 4.22
CA GLY A 143 2.46 6.30 5.54
C GLY A 143 1.52 7.48 5.78
N VAL A 144 1.44 8.40 4.82
CA VAL A 144 0.52 9.55 4.88
C VAL A 144 -0.94 9.08 4.85
N ALA A 145 -1.30 8.10 4.02
CA ALA A 145 -2.65 7.53 3.99
C ALA A 145 -3.06 6.95 5.35
N THR A 146 -2.16 6.21 6.01
CA THR A 146 -2.43 5.66 7.35
C THR A 146 -2.70 6.75 8.38
N ALA A 147 -1.91 7.85 8.36
CA ALA A 147 -2.15 9.00 9.23
C ALA A 147 -3.48 9.69 8.90
N THR A 148 -3.81 9.80 7.61
CA THR A 148 -5.06 10.42 7.13
C THR A 148 -6.29 9.68 7.64
N VAL A 149 -6.30 8.34 7.66
CA VAL A 149 -7.40 7.54 8.23
C VAL A 149 -7.69 7.98 9.67
N ILE A 150 -6.65 8.06 10.49
CA ILE A 150 -6.77 8.37 11.93
C ILE A 150 -7.24 9.82 12.13
N LEU A 151 -6.63 10.77 11.41
CA LEU A 151 -6.94 12.19 11.54
C LEU A 151 -8.36 12.51 11.05
N VAL A 152 -8.81 11.88 9.96
CA VAL A 152 -10.18 12.03 9.44
C VAL A 152 -11.19 11.43 10.40
N ALA A 153 -10.94 10.24 10.95
CA ALA A 153 -11.80 9.62 11.95
C ALA A 153 -11.95 10.50 13.20
N ASN A 154 -10.85 11.06 13.71
CA ASN A 154 -10.85 11.98 14.85
C ASN A 154 -11.62 13.28 14.57
N SER A 155 -11.42 13.87 13.38
CA SER A 155 -12.13 15.10 12.97
C SER A 155 -13.62 14.84 12.79
N LEU A 156 -14.00 13.65 12.29
CA LEU A 156 -15.39 13.23 12.18
C LEU A 156 -16.03 13.11 13.56
N GLY A 157 -15.33 12.50 14.54
CA GLY A 157 -15.81 12.37 15.92
C GLY A 157 -15.99 13.69 16.63
N ARG A 158 -15.24 14.74 16.25
CA ARG A 158 -15.37 16.11 16.77
C ARG A 158 -16.38 16.96 16.01
N GLY A 159 -16.91 16.49 14.87
CA GLY A 159 -17.79 17.28 14.01
C GLY A 159 -17.11 18.42 13.23
N ASP A 160 -15.76 18.49 13.23
CA ASP A 160 -15.00 19.58 12.62
C ASP A 160 -14.71 19.33 11.13
N LYS A 161 -15.62 19.83 10.30
CA LYS A 161 -15.50 19.75 8.83
C LYS A 161 -14.36 20.59 8.28
N ALA A 162 -14.06 21.74 8.89
CA ALA A 162 -13.02 22.63 8.41
C ALA A 162 -11.67 21.96 8.59
N GLN A 163 -11.43 21.40 9.78
CA GLN A 163 -10.23 20.61 10.06
C GLN A 163 -10.11 19.40 9.15
N MET A 164 -11.21 18.66 8.89
CA MET A 164 -11.19 17.50 8.00
C MET A 164 -10.76 17.87 6.57
N ARG A 165 -11.31 18.97 6.00
CA ARG A 165 -10.92 19.45 4.66
C ARG A 165 -9.45 19.87 4.60
N ARG A 166 -8.95 20.51 5.67
CA ARG A 166 -7.56 20.92 5.79
C ARG A 166 -6.65 19.68 5.80
N ILE A 167 -6.95 18.68 6.63
CA ILE A 167 -6.20 17.42 6.70
C ILE A 167 -6.12 16.75 5.33
N ILE A 168 -7.23 16.63 4.61
CA ILE A 168 -7.25 15.99 3.29
C ILE A 168 -6.34 16.72 2.31
N ARG A 169 -6.41 18.06 2.27
CA ARG A 169 -5.58 18.86 1.38
C ARG A 169 -4.10 18.76 1.73
N GLU A 170 -3.75 18.86 3.00
CA GLU A 170 -2.37 18.74 3.48
C GLU A 170 -1.83 17.34 3.24
N SER A 171 -2.60 16.29 3.54
CA SER A 171 -2.23 14.90 3.25
C SER A 171 -1.95 14.68 1.77
N TYR A 172 -2.77 15.23 0.87
CA TYR A 172 -2.55 15.09 -0.57
C TYR A 172 -1.24 15.74 -1.00
N TRP A 173 -0.96 16.98 -0.58
CA TRP A 173 0.26 17.67 -0.98
C TRP A 173 1.52 17.05 -0.37
N ILE A 174 1.47 16.66 0.90
CA ILE A 174 2.59 15.99 1.57
C ILE A 174 2.88 14.64 0.90
N SER A 175 1.83 13.84 0.66
CA SER A 175 1.96 12.54 -0.01
C SER A 175 2.54 12.70 -1.42
N THR A 176 1.98 13.63 -2.22
CA THR A 176 2.45 13.89 -3.58
C THR A 176 3.90 14.36 -3.59
N PHE A 177 4.26 15.30 -2.74
CA PHE A 177 5.63 15.80 -2.65
C PHE A 177 6.63 14.69 -2.31
N LEU A 178 6.34 13.91 -1.28
CA LEU A 178 7.23 12.81 -0.86
C LEU A 178 7.34 11.72 -1.94
N MET A 179 6.22 11.35 -2.56
CA MET A 179 6.23 10.35 -3.62
C MET A 179 6.98 10.84 -4.85
N VAL A 180 6.80 12.10 -5.28
CA VAL A 180 7.52 12.70 -6.42
C VAL A 180 9.00 12.85 -6.11
N LEU A 181 9.37 13.23 -4.89
CA LEU A 181 10.77 13.35 -4.47
C LEU A 181 11.49 12.01 -4.57
N VAL A 182 10.91 10.95 -3.99
CA VAL A 182 11.51 9.60 -4.01
C VAL A 182 11.55 9.04 -5.42
N SER A 183 10.45 9.15 -6.17
CA SER A 183 10.41 8.63 -7.54
C SER A 183 11.27 9.43 -8.52
N GLY A 184 11.44 10.72 -8.28
CA GLY A 184 12.40 11.55 -9.04
C GLY A 184 13.83 11.04 -8.84
N GLY A 185 14.22 10.72 -7.62
CA GLY A 185 15.50 10.07 -7.34
C GLY A 185 15.63 8.71 -8.04
N ILE A 186 14.58 7.88 -7.97
CA ILE A 186 14.55 6.57 -8.67
C ILE A 186 14.63 6.77 -10.19
N LEU A 187 13.96 7.77 -10.75
CA LEU A 187 14.00 8.06 -12.19
C LEU A 187 15.41 8.49 -12.64
N LEU A 188 16.07 9.35 -11.87
CA LEU A 188 17.43 9.83 -12.18
C LEU A 188 18.47 8.72 -12.13
N PHE A 189 18.39 7.84 -11.16
CA PHE A 189 19.34 6.74 -10.96
C PHE A 189 18.84 5.39 -11.47
N GLY A 190 17.65 5.35 -12.08
CA GLY A 190 16.93 4.13 -12.40
C GLY A 190 17.69 3.15 -13.28
N GLN A 191 18.44 3.63 -14.26
CA GLN A 191 19.25 2.77 -15.12
C GLN A 191 20.35 2.06 -14.33
N GLY A 192 21.08 2.79 -13.48
CA GLY A 192 22.11 2.21 -12.61
C GLY A 192 21.51 1.26 -11.57
N LEU A 193 20.37 1.64 -10.96
CA LEU A 193 19.66 0.80 -9.99
C LEU A 193 19.17 -0.50 -10.64
N SER A 194 18.62 -0.44 -11.85
CA SER A 194 18.17 -1.63 -12.58
C SER A 194 19.35 -2.52 -12.99
N GLY A 195 20.50 -1.93 -13.31
CA GLY A 195 21.73 -2.65 -13.62
C GLY A 195 22.30 -3.46 -12.45
N LEU A 196 21.94 -3.14 -11.20
CA LEU A 196 22.30 -3.97 -10.04
C LEU A 196 21.56 -5.30 -10.00
N PHE A 197 20.44 -5.43 -10.71
CA PHE A 197 19.61 -6.64 -10.74
C PHE A 197 19.88 -7.52 -11.96
N THR A 198 20.29 -6.93 -13.08
CA THR A 198 20.47 -7.66 -14.35
C THR A 198 21.35 -6.90 -15.33
N ASP A 199 22.12 -7.63 -16.14
CA ASP A 199 22.89 -7.10 -17.26
C ASP A 199 22.07 -7.09 -18.58
N ASN A 200 20.87 -7.62 -18.58
CA ASN A 200 20.01 -7.68 -19.76
C ASN A 200 19.45 -6.30 -20.12
N LYS A 201 19.98 -5.72 -21.20
CA LYS A 201 19.60 -4.38 -21.68
C LYS A 201 18.08 -4.24 -21.95
N ALA A 202 17.43 -5.29 -22.46
CA ALA A 202 15.99 -5.27 -22.73
C ALA A 202 15.18 -5.22 -21.41
N ALA A 203 15.61 -5.94 -20.37
CA ALA A 203 14.98 -5.88 -19.06
C ALA A 203 15.20 -4.51 -18.38
N ILE A 204 16.41 -3.94 -18.51
CA ILE A 204 16.69 -2.58 -18.01
C ILE A 204 15.80 -1.56 -18.73
N ALA A 205 15.69 -1.62 -20.07
CA ALA A 205 14.81 -0.73 -20.82
C ALA A 205 13.33 -0.86 -20.39
N ALA A 206 12.84 -2.08 -20.18
CA ALA A 206 11.50 -2.34 -19.68
C ALA A 206 11.28 -1.76 -18.26
N SER A 207 12.27 -1.87 -17.36
CA SER A 207 12.18 -1.27 -16.03
C SER A 207 12.11 0.25 -16.07
N GLN A 208 12.80 0.92 -17.01
CA GLN A 208 12.70 2.37 -17.19
C GLN A 208 11.30 2.82 -17.59
N VAL A 209 10.59 2.05 -18.42
CA VAL A 209 9.18 2.31 -18.75
C VAL A 209 8.33 2.32 -17.48
N VAL A 210 8.50 1.31 -16.63
CA VAL A 210 7.77 1.21 -15.34
C VAL A 210 8.04 2.42 -14.44
N ILE A 211 9.31 2.78 -14.27
CA ILE A 211 9.75 3.90 -13.43
C ILE A 211 9.17 5.22 -13.96
N LEU A 212 9.23 5.46 -15.27
CA LEU A 212 8.73 6.68 -15.90
C LEU A 212 7.23 6.86 -15.70
N TYR A 213 6.42 5.85 -16.04
CA TYR A 213 4.96 5.95 -15.89
C TYR A 213 4.54 5.97 -14.42
N SER A 214 5.27 5.32 -13.52
CA SER A 214 5.06 5.44 -12.08
C SER A 214 5.31 6.88 -11.60
N PHE A 215 6.40 7.52 -12.06
CA PHE A 215 6.70 8.92 -11.75
C PHE A 215 5.58 9.86 -12.23
N LEU A 216 5.17 9.74 -13.48
CA LEU A 216 4.11 10.56 -14.08
C LEU A 216 2.75 10.34 -13.39
N GLY A 217 2.49 9.10 -12.94
CA GLY A 217 1.25 8.72 -12.24
C GLY A 217 1.20 9.10 -10.77
N ASN A 218 2.31 9.54 -10.15
CA ASN A 218 2.37 9.78 -8.70
C ASN A 218 1.32 10.76 -8.14
N PRO A 219 1.05 11.92 -8.76
CA PRO A 219 0.04 12.84 -8.22
C PRO A 219 -1.35 12.18 -8.14
N VAL A 220 -1.68 11.37 -9.14
CA VAL A 220 -2.97 10.67 -9.20
C VAL A 220 -3.00 9.48 -8.23
N THR A 221 -1.92 8.74 -8.12
CA THR A 221 -1.77 7.64 -7.16
C THR A 221 -1.87 8.17 -5.72
N SER A 222 -1.23 9.31 -5.43
CA SER A 222 -1.35 9.99 -4.14
C SER A 222 -2.80 10.37 -3.84
N ALA A 223 -3.52 10.95 -4.81
CA ALA A 223 -4.94 11.27 -4.67
C ALA A 223 -5.77 10.02 -4.34
N THR A 224 -5.54 8.91 -5.07
CA THR A 224 -6.22 7.63 -4.83
C THR A 224 -5.96 7.12 -3.42
N LEU A 225 -4.71 7.14 -2.94
CA LEU A 225 -4.34 6.71 -1.59
C LEU A 225 -5.02 7.56 -0.52
N VAL A 226 -4.97 8.89 -0.67
CA VAL A 226 -5.55 9.82 0.31
C VAL A 226 -7.07 9.70 0.35
N TYR A 227 -7.76 9.67 -0.82
CA TYR A 227 -9.22 9.54 -0.82
C TYR A 227 -9.70 8.15 -0.37
N THR A 228 -8.95 7.09 -0.63
CA THR A 228 -9.20 5.76 -0.04
C THR A 228 -9.12 5.84 1.49
N ALA A 229 -8.07 6.47 2.02
CA ALA A 229 -7.89 6.68 3.45
C ALA A 229 -9.01 7.53 4.08
N VAL A 230 -9.48 8.57 3.37
CA VAL A 230 -10.62 9.39 3.80
C VAL A 230 -11.87 8.53 3.97
N TRP A 231 -12.21 7.71 2.99
CA TRP A 231 -13.38 6.85 3.05
C TRP A 231 -13.28 5.77 4.14
N GLN A 232 -12.08 5.24 4.37
CA GLN A 232 -11.81 4.31 5.48
C GLN A 232 -11.96 5.04 6.83
N GLY A 233 -11.43 6.25 6.96
CA GLY A 233 -11.59 7.08 8.17
C GLY A 233 -13.05 7.50 8.44
N LEU A 234 -13.87 7.63 7.40
CA LEU A 234 -15.32 7.84 7.52
C LEU A 234 -16.11 6.57 7.87
N GLY A 235 -15.46 5.42 8.04
CA GLY A 235 -16.09 4.12 8.27
C GLY A 235 -16.84 3.55 7.06
N LYS A 236 -16.58 4.07 5.85
CA LYS A 236 -17.29 3.69 4.61
C LYS A 236 -16.38 2.98 3.61
N ALA A 237 -15.75 1.89 4.05
CA ALA A 237 -14.82 1.09 3.25
C ALA A 237 -15.44 0.47 1.98
N LYS A 238 -16.77 0.46 1.83
CA LYS A 238 -17.45 0.01 0.60
C LYS A 238 -17.12 0.90 -0.61
N MET A 239 -16.88 2.20 -0.41
CA MET A 239 -16.60 3.11 -1.52
C MET A 239 -15.26 2.82 -2.21
N PRO A 240 -14.13 2.67 -1.48
CA PRO A 240 -12.88 2.19 -2.07
C PRO A 240 -13.01 0.83 -2.74
N PHE A 241 -13.76 -0.11 -2.13
CA PHE A 241 -13.99 -1.42 -2.72
C PHE A 241 -14.63 -1.33 -4.12
N TYR A 242 -15.70 -0.53 -4.29
CA TYR A 242 -16.33 -0.34 -5.61
C TYR A 242 -15.39 0.37 -6.59
N ALA A 243 -14.70 1.43 -6.15
CA ALA A 243 -13.76 2.17 -6.98
C ALA A 243 -12.65 1.25 -7.51
N THR A 244 -12.07 0.42 -6.64
CA THR A 244 -10.99 -0.51 -6.97
C THR A 244 -11.47 -1.66 -7.85
N THR A 245 -12.65 -2.23 -7.56
CA THR A 245 -13.20 -3.33 -8.37
C THR A 245 -13.47 -2.87 -9.81
N ILE A 246 -14.15 -1.74 -9.98
CA ILE A 246 -14.43 -1.18 -11.32
C ILE A 246 -13.11 -0.78 -12.00
N GLY A 247 -12.25 -0.04 -11.29
CA GLY A 247 -10.99 0.45 -11.82
C GLY A 247 -10.08 -0.67 -12.28
N MET A 248 -9.87 -1.69 -11.44
CA MET A 248 -8.98 -2.79 -11.74
C MET A 248 -9.51 -3.71 -12.86
N TRP A 249 -10.77 -4.16 -12.72
CA TRP A 249 -11.31 -5.20 -13.59
C TRP A 249 -11.86 -4.68 -14.91
N ILE A 250 -12.47 -3.50 -14.92
CA ILE A 250 -13.04 -2.93 -16.15
C ILE A 250 -12.01 -2.02 -16.82
N ILE A 251 -11.43 -1.07 -16.09
CA ILE A 251 -10.58 -0.04 -16.69
C ILE A 251 -9.17 -0.58 -16.93
N ARG A 252 -8.46 -1.01 -15.88
CA ARG A 252 -7.03 -1.37 -15.98
C ARG A 252 -6.80 -2.60 -16.84
N ILE A 253 -7.56 -3.69 -16.64
CA ILE A 253 -7.39 -4.91 -17.40
C ILE A 253 -7.79 -4.69 -18.88
N PHE A 254 -8.98 -4.09 -19.13
CA PHE A 254 -9.42 -3.83 -20.49
C PHE A 254 -8.46 -2.87 -21.23
N SER A 255 -8.16 -1.70 -20.63
CA SER A 255 -7.23 -0.74 -21.26
C SER A 255 -5.82 -1.32 -21.38
N GLY A 256 -5.36 -2.11 -20.41
CA GLY A 256 -4.04 -2.76 -20.45
C GLY A 256 -3.91 -3.75 -21.59
N TYR A 257 -4.94 -4.58 -21.81
CA TYR A 257 -4.99 -5.47 -22.97
C TYR A 257 -5.11 -4.67 -24.28
N PHE A 258 -6.01 -3.72 -24.35
CA PHE A 258 -6.26 -2.92 -25.56
C PHE A 258 -5.02 -2.10 -25.96
N LEU A 259 -4.45 -1.32 -25.04
CA LEU A 259 -3.26 -0.51 -25.32
C LEU A 259 -1.99 -1.35 -25.47
N GLY A 260 -1.82 -2.35 -24.59
CA GLY A 260 -0.60 -3.17 -24.58
C GLY A 260 -0.54 -4.17 -25.74
N VAL A 261 -1.62 -4.90 -25.97
CA VAL A 261 -1.65 -6.00 -26.97
C VAL A 261 -2.24 -5.51 -28.29
N SER A 262 -3.47 -4.95 -28.30
CA SER A 262 -4.17 -4.64 -29.57
C SER A 262 -3.53 -3.46 -30.30
N LEU A 263 -3.08 -2.42 -29.60
CA LEU A 263 -2.37 -1.28 -30.19
C LEU A 263 -0.84 -1.49 -30.27
N GLY A 264 -0.33 -2.61 -29.78
CA GLY A 264 1.10 -2.93 -29.84
C GLY A 264 2.02 -2.06 -28.99
N MET A 265 1.48 -1.30 -28.02
CA MET A 265 2.29 -0.43 -27.14
C MET A 265 3.11 -1.21 -26.10
N GLY A 266 2.89 -2.53 -26.00
CA GLY A 266 3.62 -3.39 -25.06
C GLY A 266 3.45 -2.95 -23.60
N LEU A 267 4.56 -2.99 -22.84
CA LEU A 267 4.56 -2.65 -21.41
C LEU A 267 4.11 -1.21 -21.14
N ALA A 268 4.43 -0.26 -22.02
CA ALA A 268 4.01 1.13 -21.88
C ALA A 268 2.48 1.27 -21.86
N GLY A 269 1.76 0.53 -22.73
CA GLY A 269 0.30 0.50 -22.76
C GLY A 269 -0.30 0.00 -21.45
N VAL A 270 0.27 -1.03 -20.85
CA VAL A 270 -0.17 -1.57 -19.55
C VAL A 270 0.02 -0.55 -18.42
N TRP A 271 1.14 0.19 -18.42
CA TRP A 271 1.39 1.20 -17.40
C TRP A 271 0.56 2.47 -17.60
N ILE A 272 0.28 2.87 -18.83
CA ILE A 272 -0.72 3.92 -19.12
C ILE A 272 -2.08 3.51 -18.57
N ALA A 273 -2.52 2.26 -18.78
CA ALA A 273 -3.77 1.76 -18.23
C ALA A 273 -3.80 1.81 -16.69
N THR A 274 -2.66 1.60 -16.04
CA THR A 274 -2.51 1.76 -14.58
C THR A 274 -2.72 3.20 -14.15
N VAL A 275 -2.19 4.17 -14.89
CA VAL A 275 -2.41 5.60 -14.62
C VAL A 275 -3.89 5.96 -14.83
N VAL A 276 -4.52 5.49 -15.92
CA VAL A 276 -5.94 5.71 -16.21
C VAL A 276 -6.83 5.13 -15.11
N ASP A 277 -6.54 3.92 -14.61
CA ASP A 277 -7.22 3.33 -13.46
C ASP A 277 -7.11 4.21 -12.21
N ASN A 278 -5.92 4.71 -11.90
CA ASN A 278 -5.73 5.61 -10.76
C ASN A 278 -6.50 6.94 -10.94
N VAL A 279 -6.55 7.50 -12.15
CA VAL A 279 -7.38 8.69 -12.46
C VAL A 279 -8.85 8.39 -12.18
N TRP A 280 -9.35 7.27 -12.67
CA TRP A 280 -10.73 6.84 -12.41
C TRP A 280 -11.02 6.76 -10.91
N ARG A 281 -10.19 6.05 -10.15
CA ARG A 281 -10.37 5.88 -8.70
C ARG A 281 -10.32 7.22 -7.97
N ALA A 282 -9.34 8.06 -8.28
CA ALA A 282 -9.21 9.38 -7.67
C ALA A 282 -10.45 10.24 -7.91
N VAL A 283 -10.89 10.32 -9.18
CA VAL A 283 -12.06 11.10 -9.57
C VAL A 283 -13.35 10.54 -8.95
N PHE A 284 -13.56 9.23 -9.03
CA PHE A 284 -14.73 8.58 -8.44
C PHE A 284 -14.82 8.85 -6.94
N LEU A 285 -13.74 8.58 -6.20
CA LEU A 285 -13.71 8.76 -4.74
C LEU A 285 -13.88 10.23 -4.35
N TYR A 286 -13.26 11.16 -5.09
CA TYR A 286 -13.42 12.60 -4.87
C TYR A 286 -14.86 13.08 -5.12
N VAL A 287 -15.47 12.71 -6.24
CA VAL A 287 -16.84 13.10 -6.58
C VAL A 287 -17.83 12.56 -5.54
N MET A 288 -17.68 11.30 -5.16
CA MET A 288 -18.50 10.70 -4.11
C MET A 288 -18.30 11.39 -2.75
N TYR A 289 -17.06 11.77 -2.40
CA TYR A 289 -16.78 12.54 -1.20
C TYR A 289 -17.47 13.92 -1.22
N ARG A 290 -17.40 14.64 -2.34
CA ARG A 290 -18.10 15.92 -2.49
C ARG A 290 -19.61 15.77 -2.33
N ARG A 291 -20.21 14.76 -2.95
CA ARG A 291 -21.65 14.45 -2.81
C ARG A 291 -22.02 14.07 -1.36
N TYR A 292 -21.15 13.33 -0.67
CA TYR A 292 -21.37 12.96 0.71
C TYR A 292 -21.37 14.17 1.65
N LEU A 293 -20.47 15.12 1.46
CA LEU A 293 -20.43 16.36 2.26
C LEU A 293 -21.65 17.24 2.04
N ILE A 294 -22.21 17.28 0.82
CA ILE A 294 -23.41 18.06 0.52
C ILE A 294 -24.66 17.45 1.18
N LYS A 295 -24.78 16.12 1.15
CA LYS A 295 -25.97 15.42 1.69
C LYS A 295 -26.02 15.39 3.23
N ARG A 296 -24.90 15.45 3.90
CA ARG A 296 -24.86 15.58 5.36
C ARG A 296 -24.84 17.09 5.72
N LYS A 297 -26.02 17.66 5.94
CA LYS A 297 -26.13 18.82 6.83
C LYS A 297 -25.73 18.30 8.23
N PHE A 298 -24.52 18.61 8.67
CA PHE A 298 -24.09 18.43 10.05
C PHE A 298 -24.53 19.64 10.82
#